data_36e695a8228754869c401856d26aa8a0
#
_entry.id   36e695a8228754869c401856d26aa8a0
#
_cell.length_a   1.000
_cell.length_b   1.000
_cell.length_c   1.000
_cell.angle_alpha   90.00
_cell.angle_beta   90.00
_cell.angle_gamma   90.00
#
_symmetry.space_group_name_H-M   'P 1'
#
loop_
_entity.id
_entity.type
_entity.pdbx_description
1 polymer ?
#
loop_
_entity_poly.entity_id
_entity_poly.type
_entity_poly.pdbx_seq_one_letter_code
_entity_poly.pdbx_strand_id
1 'polypeptide(L)'
;MDETAVNWDLIPDIITKDQLYQICHISKSTALYLLRSGKIPCEYTGKKTRCYKIKKADVITYLEKRKIFPESYSAPAGWYKGSYTVKMSAEVPEQTLENMKLYYTELFAQYPDVLTTSEISKVIGYGTTSINDWCRKGHIKAFKRNNMNHIPKVYLIEFCCSKYFRTITRKSDWHIRALQEFPRWQVIRGLKTKE
;
A
#
# COMPACT_ATOMS: atom_id res chain seq x y z
N MET A 1 -20.64 -13.96 22.81
CA MET A 1 -19.27 -13.80 23.37
C MET A 1 -19.31 -12.57 24.23
N ASP A 2 -19.27 -12.77 25.56
CA ASP A 2 -19.26 -11.67 26.53
C ASP A 2 -18.02 -10.80 26.29
N GLU A 3 -18.23 -9.55 25.86
CA GLU A 3 -17.21 -8.51 25.91
C GLU A 3 -16.84 -8.35 27.38
N THR A 4 -15.65 -8.80 27.75
CA THR A 4 -15.09 -8.54 29.10
C THR A 4 -15.21 -7.04 29.33
N ALA A 5 -16.07 -6.66 30.25
CA ALA A 5 -16.34 -5.26 30.57
C ALA A 5 -15.02 -4.58 30.94
N VAL A 6 -14.61 -3.59 30.18
CA VAL A 6 -13.38 -2.83 30.44
C VAL A 6 -13.52 -2.14 31.80
N ASN A 7 -12.62 -2.45 32.71
CA ASN A 7 -12.60 -1.74 33.99
C ASN A 7 -11.96 -0.36 33.81
N TRP A 8 -12.79 0.64 33.60
CA TRP A 8 -12.39 2.02 33.35
C TRP A 8 -11.70 2.70 34.55
N ASP A 9 -11.90 2.21 35.77
CA ASP A 9 -11.29 2.80 36.98
C ASP A 9 -9.77 2.56 37.01
N LEU A 10 -9.32 1.46 36.39
CA LEU A 10 -7.90 1.13 36.29
C LEU A 10 -7.18 1.82 35.13
N ILE A 11 -7.91 2.52 34.26
CA ILE A 11 -7.36 3.17 33.09
C ILE A 11 -7.12 4.66 33.41
N PRO A 12 -5.90 5.18 33.18
CA PRO A 12 -5.58 6.58 33.41
C PRO A 12 -6.42 7.52 32.52
N ASP A 13 -6.65 8.76 32.96
CA ASP A 13 -7.46 9.74 32.23
C ASP A 13 -6.87 10.11 30.88
N ILE A 14 -5.55 10.04 30.73
CA ILE A 14 -4.85 10.25 29.47
C ILE A 14 -4.17 8.94 29.09
N ILE A 15 -4.54 8.42 27.92
CA ILE A 15 -3.98 7.18 27.39
C ILE A 15 -3.15 7.41 26.10
N THR A 16 -2.30 6.45 25.83
CA THR A 16 -1.47 6.40 24.62
C THR A 16 -2.18 5.65 23.48
N LYS A 17 -1.67 5.78 22.24
CA LYS A 17 -2.17 4.97 21.11
C LYS A 17 -2.04 3.46 21.36
N ASP A 18 -1.00 3.04 22.10
CA ASP A 18 -0.78 1.61 22.39
C ASP A 18 -1.84 1.07 23.36
N GLN A 19 -2.22 1.85 24.36
CA GLN A 19 -3.34 1.51 25.23
C GLN A 19 -4.67 1.55 24.48
N LEU A 20 -4.89 2.53 23.58
CA LEU A 20 -6.12 2.63 22.80
C LEU A 20 -6.39 1.35 21.98
N TYR A 21 -5.42 0.84 21.21
CA TYR A 21 -5.70 -0.34 20.38
C TYR A 21 -5.89 -1.62 21.21
N GLN A 22 -5.27 -1.71 22.38
CA GLN A 22 -5.47 -2.82 23.31
C GLN A 22 -6.86 -2.77 23.95
N ILE A 23 -7.26 -1.62 24.50
CA ILE A 23 -8.56 -1.41 25.15
C ILE A 23 -9.73 -1.65 24.17
N CYS A 24 -9.61 -1.12 22.95
CA CYS A 24 -10.68 -1.20 21.95
C CYS A 24 -10.64 -2.49 21.11
N HIS A 25 -9.68 -3.40 21.36
CA HIS A 25 -9.46 -4.62 20.57
C HIS A 25 -9.40 -4.38 19.06
N ILE A 26 -8.67 -3.32 18.65
CA ILE A 26 -8.51 -2.94 17.25
C ILE A 26 -7.05 -3.05 16.80
N SER A 27 -6.80 -3.06 15.49
CA SER A 27 -5.43 -3.07 14.99
C SER A 27 -4.71 -1.73 15.23
N LYS A 28 -3.37 -1.76 15.29
CA LYS A 28 -2.54 -0.53 15.41
C LYS A 28 -2.79 0.44 14.26
N SER A 29 -3.07 -0.06 13.06
CA SER A 29 -3.41 0.74 11.87
C SER A 29 -4.80 1.37 11.99
N THR A 30 -5.78 0.65 12.53
CA THR A 30 -7.12 1.20 12.81
C THR A 30 -7.04 2.32 13.85
N ALA A 31 -6.31 2.11 14.95
CA ALA A 31 -6.11 3.14 15.96
C ALA A 31 -5.47 4.40 15.35
N LEU A 32 -4.45 4.24 14.50
CA LEU A 32 -3.81 5.36 13.81
C LEU A 32 -4.79 6.10 12.89
N TYR A 33 -5.64 5.36 12.17
CA TYR A 33 -6.69 5.95 11.34
C TYR A 33 -7.64 6.81 12.16
N LEU A 34 -8.19 6.27 13.25
CA LEU A 34 -9.16 6.96 14.10
C LEU A 34 -8.61 8.26 14.68
N LEU A 35 -7.32 8.27 15.05
CA LEU A 35 -6.65 9.46 15.58
C LEU A 35 -6.36 10.49 14.47
N ARG A 36 -5.82 10.06 13.33
CA ARG A 36 -5.47 10.98 12.23
C ARG A 36 -6.69 11.55 11.51
N SER A 37 -7.79 10.81 11.45
CA SER A 37 -9.05 11.28 10.87
C SER A 37 -9.89 12.13 11.82
N GLY A 38 -9.43 12.36 13.07
CA GLY A 38 -10.15 13.10 14.08
C GLY A 38 -11.41 12.41 14.62
N LYS A 39 -11.62 11.12 14.29
CA LYS A 39 -12.77 10.34 14.78
C LYS A 39 -12.69 10.06 16.28
N ILE A 40 -11.48 10.00 16.82
CA ILE A 40 -11.19 10.07 18.25
C ILE A 40 -10.34 11.32 18.46
N PRO A 41 -10.80 12.32 19.21
CA PRO A 41 -10.03 13.49 19.54
C PRO A 41 -8.73 13.15 20.27
N CYS A 42 -7.63 13.78 19.90
CA CYS A 42 -6.33 13.54 20.53
C CYS A 42 -5.41 14.75 20.37
N GLU A 43 -4.45 14.87 21.29
CA GLU A 43 -3.34 15.82 21.18
C GLU A 43 -2.13 15.09 20.53
N TYR A 44 -1.60 15.66 19.45
CA TYR A 44 -0.37 15.16 18.83
C TYR A 44 0.83 15.98 19.33
N THR A 45 1.75 15.35 20.04
CA THR A 45 2.88 16.01 20.71
C THR A 45 4.14 16.14 19.84
N GLY A 46 4.16 15.59 18.63
CA GLY A 46 5.33 15.60 17.73
C GLY A 46 6.51 14.71 18.17
N LYS A 47 6.45 14.05 19.33
CA LYS A 47 7.50 13.17 19.81
C LYS A 47 7.62 11.89 18.96
N LYS A 48 8.82 11.29 18.89
CA LYS A 48 9.04 10.02 18.16
C LYS A 48 8.25 8.84 18.76
N THR A 49 8.07 8.82 20.08
CA THR A 49 7.33 7.79 20.82
C THR A 49 6.21 8.43 21.63
N ARG A 50 5.11 7.68 21.84
CA ARG A 50 3.93 8.13 22.63
C ARG A 50 3.43 9.50 22.18
N CYS A 51 3.42 9.74 20.86
CA CYS A 51 3.11 11.04 20.28
C CYS A 51 1.62 11.44 20.37
N TYR A 52 0.73 10.53 20.70
CA TYR A 52 -0.70 10.78 20.87
C TYR A 52 -1.08 10.71 22.34
N LYS A 53 -1.75 11.75 22.84
CA LYS A 53 -2.43 11.80 24.13
C LYS A 53 -3.94 11.80 23.89
N ILE A 54 -4.64 10.85 24.45
CA ILE A 54 -6.05 10.60 24.18
C ILE A 54 -6.77 10.59 25.52
N LYS A 55 -7.85 11.36 25.65
CA LYS A 55 -8.66 11.36 26.87
C LYS A 55 -9.50 10.09 26.96
N LYS A 56 -9.55 9.46 28.12
CA LYS A 56 -10.37 8.27 28.41
C LYS A 56 -11.83 8.48 28.01
N ALA A 57 -12.40 9.66 28.33
CA ALA A 57 -13.77 10.01 27.98
C ALA A 57 -14.07 9.96 26.48
N ASP A 58 -13.10 10.37 25.63
CA ASP A 58 -13.25 10.33 24.18
C ASP A 58 -13.27 8.89 23.64
N VAL A 59 -12.54 7.98 24.31
CA VAL A 59 -12.53 6.56 23.95
C VAL A 59 -13.85 5.88 24.34
N ILE A 60 -14.41 6.21 25.51
CA ILE A 60 -15.72 5.72 25.93
C ILE A 60 -16.78 6.17 24.92
N THR A 61 -16.80 7.46 24.59
CA THR A 61 -17.72 8.02 23.59
C THR A 61 -17.57 7.34 22.21
N TYR A 62 -16.33 7.05 21.80
CA TYR A 62 -16.07 6.31 20.56
C TYR A 62 -16.68 4.90 20.60
N LEU A 63 -16.48 4.16 21.67
CA LEU A 63 -17.00 2.79 21.80
C LEU A 63 -18.54 2.76 21.78
N GLU A 64 -19.19 3.71 22.46
CA GLU A 64 -20.64 3.84 22.44
C GLU A 64 -21.18 4.16 21.05
N LYS A 65 -20.60 5.17 20.37
CA LYS A 65 -21.01 5.57 19.01
C LYS A 65 -20.73 4.47 17.99
N ARG A 66 -19.61 3.75 18.12
CA ARG A 66 -19.26 2.64 17.23
C ARG A 66 -20.27 1.49 17.30
N LYS A 67 -20.87 1.24 18.47
CA LYS A 67 -21.95 0.21 18.61
C LYS A 67 -23.17 0.58 17.76
N ILE A 68 -23.50 1.87 17.63
CA ILE A 68 -24.67 2.34 16.90
C ILE A 68 -24.36 2.55 15.40
N PHE A 69 -23.17 3.09 15.06
CA PHE A 69 -22.77 3.46 13.70
C PHE A 69 -21.38 2.92 13.36
N PRO A 70 -21.20 1.59 13.22
CA PRO A 70 -19.88 0.98 12.99
C PRO A 70 -19.23 1.46 11.68
N GLU A 71 -20.00 1.71 10.62
CA GLU A 71 -19.49 2.15 9.31
C GLU A 71 -18.81 3.52 9.38
N SER A 72 -19.29 4.41 10.26
CA SER A 72 -18.73 5.75 10.43
C SER A 72 -17.28 5.74 10.93
N TYR A 73 -16.85 4.64 11.54
CA TYR A 73 -15.51 4.44 12.09
C TYR A 73 -14.63 3.52 11.25
N SER A 74 -15.16 3.02 10.14
CA SER A 74 -14.40 2.25 9.18
C SER A 74 -13.46 3.14 8.36
N ALA A 75 -12.25 2.67 8.14
CA ALA A 75 -11.33 3.38 7.25
C ALA A 75 -11.78 3.23 5.79
N PRO A 76 -11.63 4.28 4.99
CA PRO A 76 -11.92 4.19 3.57
C PRO A 76 -11.00 3.17 2.89
N ALA A 77 -11.47 2.63 1.77
CA ALA A 77 -10.69 1.70 0.95
C ALA A 77 -9.32 2.34 0.61
N GLY A 78 -8.25 1.57 0.79
CA GLY A 78 -6.87 2.03 0.53
C GLY A 78 -6.16 2.72 1.70
N TRP A 79 -6.82 2.98 2.81
CA TRP A 79 -6.15 3.53 4.00
C TRP A 79 -5.10 2.57 4.59
N TYR A 80 -5.42 1.30 4.67
CA TYR A 80 -4.51 0.28 5.19
C TYR A 80 -3.46 -0.06 4.11
N LYS A 81 -2.37 0.72 4.06
CA LYS A 81 -1.22 0.42 3.22
C LYS A 81 -0.68 -0.97 3.57
N GLY A 82 -0.88 -1.94 2.68
CA GLY A 82 -0.43 -3.32 2.87
C GLY A 82 -1.53 -4.37 2.96
N SER A 83 -2.81 -3.98 3.06
CA SER A 83 -3.94 -4.93 3.04
C SER A 83 -4.57 -5.11 1.66
N TYR A 84 -4.22 -4.30 0.67
CA TYR A 84 -4.53 -4.59 -0.72
C TYR A 84 -3.45 -5.51 -1.29
N THR A 85 -3.51 -6.76 -0.92
CA THR A 85 -3.10 -7.79 -1.85
C THR A 85 -4.12 -7.77 -2.97
N VAL A 86 -3.92 -6.94 -3.99
CA VAL A 86 -4.42 -7.27 -5.31
C VAL A 86 -3.71 -8.57 -5.63
N LYS A 87 -4.36 -9.68 -5.26
CA LYS A 87 -3.91 -11.01 -5.64
C LYS A 87 -4.21 -11.14 -7.14
N MET A 88 -3.35 -10.53 -7.96
CA MET A 88 -3.32 -10.98 -9.33
C MET A 88 -2.92 -12.45 -9.28
N SER A 89 -3.71 -13.29 -9.92
CA SER A 89 -3.39 -14.70 -10.09
C SER A 89 -1.94 -14.85 -10.56
N ALA A 90 -1.23 -15.82 -10.00
CA ALA A 90 0.12 -16.15 -10.47
C ALA A 90 0.11 -16.51 -11.96
N GLU A 91 -1.01 -17.06 -12.44
CA GLU A 91 -1.27 -17.38 -13.84
C GLU A 91 -2.29 -16.39 -14.41
N VAL A 92 -1.90 -15.71 -15.46
CA VAL A 92 -2.72 -14.70 -16.15
C VAL A 92 -2.83 -15.16 -17.61
N PRO A 93 -4.01 -15.10 -18.22
CA PRO A 93 -4.19 -15.42 -19.64
C PRO A 93 -3.21 -14.64 -20.51
N GLU A 94 -2.77 -15.23 -21.62
CA GLU A 94 -1.81 -14.62 -22.55
C GLU A 94 -2.31 -13.26 -23.06
N GLN A 95 -3.59 -13.16 -23.42
CA GLN A 95 -4.23 -11.91 -23.83
C GLN A 95 -4.10 -10.82 -22.75
N THR A 96 -4.20 -11.20 -21.49
CA THR A 96 -4.03 -10.24 -20.38
C THR A 96 -2.58 -9.77 -20.27
N LEU A 97 -1.60 -10.64 -20.54
CA LEU A 97 -0.18 -10.26 -20.57
C LEU A 97 0.12 -9.29 -21.72
N GLU A 98 -0.47 -9.51 -22.90
CA GLU A 98 -0.34 -8.58 -24.02
C GLU A 98 -0.97 -7.22 -23.67
N ASN A 99 -2.14 -7.20 -23.09
CA ASN A 99 -2.78 -5.98 -22.63
C ASN A 99 -1.93 -5.27 -21.56
N MET A 100 -1.30 -6.01 -20.65
CA MET A 100 -0.37 -5.44 -19.66
C MET A 100 0.86 -4.81 -20.33
N LYS A 101 1.41 -5.44 -21.37
CA LYS A 101 2.53 -4.86 -22.14
C LYS A 101 2.14 -3.53 -22.75
N LEU A 102 0.97 -3.46 -23.40
CA LEU A 102 0.45 -2.22 -23.97
C LEU A 102 0.28 -1.14 -22.89
N TYR A 103 -0.35 -1.51 -21.77
CA TYR A 103 -0.58 -0.60 -20.65
C TYR A 103 0.73 -0.03 -20.08
N TYR A 104 1.72 -0.87 -19.78
CA TYR A 104 3.00 -0.39 -19.29
C TYR A 104 3.80 0.35 -20.34
N THR A 105 3.66 0.03 -21.62
CA THR A 105 4.27 0.79 -22.72
C THR A 105 3.73 2.23 -22.72
N GLU A 106 2.44 2.43 -22.54
CA GLU A 106 1.84 3.77 -22.43
C GLU A 106 2.29 4.49 -21.16
N LEU A 107 2.32 3.82 -20.01
CA LEU A 107 2.78 4.43 -18.76
C LEU A 107 4.24 4.90 -18.83
N PHE A 108 5.08 4.16 -19.56
CA PHE A 108 6.49 4.50 -19.70
C PHE A 108 6.82 5.30 -20.97
N ALA A 109 5.82 5.70 -21.78
CA ALA A 109 6.03 6.40 -23.05
C ALA A 109 6.86 7.69 -22.91
N GLN A 110 6.61 8.43 -21.82
CA GLN A 110 7.28 9.71 -21.54
C GLN A 110 8.75 9.58 -21.07
N TYR A 111 9.21 8.38 -20.73
CA TYR A 111 10.55 8.16 -20.21
C TYR A 111 11.53 7.74 -21.32
N PRO A 112 12.84 8.01 -21.16
CA PRO A 112 13.85 7.62 -22.13
C PRO A 112 13.93 6.11 -22.32
N ASP A 113 14.50 5.66 -23.45
CA ASP A 113 14.58 4.23 -23.78
C ASP A 113 15.51 3.43 -22.89
N VAL A 114 16.42 4.10 -22.19
CA VAL A 114 17.32 3.50 -21.21
C VAL A 114 17.28 4.34 -19.95
N LEU A 115 17.03 3.67 -18.82
CA LEU A 115 16.96 4.30 -17.50
C LEU A 115 18.02 3.73 -16.56
N THR A 116 18.51 4.56 -15.67
CA THR A 116 19.34 4.14 -14.52
C THR A 116 18.46 3.61 -13.38
N THR A 117 19.06 2.86 -12.44
CA THR A 117 18.34 2.39 -11.25
C THR A 117 17.78 3.54 -10.40
N SER A 118 18.42 4.70 -10.40
CA SER A 118 17.95 5.89 -9.68
C SER A 118 16.69 6.49 -10.33
N GLU A 119 16.65 6.58 -11.64
CA GLU A 119 15.47 7.06 -12.39
C GLU A 119 14.30 6.09 -12.21
N ILE A 120 14.53 4.79 -12.37
CA ILE A 120 13.49 3.78 -12.14
C ILE A 120 12.96 3.85 -10.71
N SER A 121 13.83 4.03 -9.72
CA SER A 121 13.44 4.18 -8.32
C SER A 121 12.43 5.33 -8.11
N LYS A 122 12.65 6.47 -8.78
CA LYS A 122 11.74 7.62 -8.72
C LYS A 122 10.40 7.33 -9.39
N VAL A 123 10.41 6.56 -10.48
CA VAL A 123 9.20 6.22 -11.26
C VAL A 123 8.35 5.20 -10.56
N ILE A 124 8.91 4.02 -10.25
CA ILE A 124 8.13 2.89 -9.73
C ILE A 124 8.09 2.82 -8.19
N GLY A 125 8.78 3.74 -7.49
CA GLY A 125 8.70 3.89 -6.04
C GLY A 125 9.37 2.78 -5.21
N TYR A 126 10.25 1.97 -5.82
CA TYR A 126 11.08 1.00 -5.10
C TYR A 126 12.48 1.57 -4.86
N GLY A 127 13.10 1.17 -3.75
CA GLY A 127 14.48 1.59 -3.45
C GLY A 127 15.49 1.07 -4.49
N THR A 128 16.54 1.86 -4.75
CA THR A 128 17.62 1.49 -5.68
C THR A 128 18.29 0.16 -5.33
N THR A 129 18.39 -0.18 -4.04
CA THR A 129 18.91 -1.48 -3.57
C THR A 129 18.05 -2.63 -4.10
N SER A 130 16.73 -2.53 -4.02
CA SER A 130 15.82 -3.56 -4.52
C SER A 130 15.95 -3.73 -6.04
N ILE A 131 16.05 -2.63 -6.78
CA ILE A 131 16.19 -2.65 -8.24
C ILE A 131 17.53 -3.28 -8.63
N ASN A 132 18.62 -2.92 -7.94
CA ASN A 132 19.93 -3.53 -8.17
C ASN A 132 19.93 -5.03 -7.86
N ASP A 133 19.24 -5.45 -6.80
CA ASP A 133 19.07 -6.86 -6.48
C ASP A 133 18.28 -7.61 -7.55
N TRP A 134 17.25 -7.00 -8.13
CA TRP A 134 16.49 -7.59 -9.25
C TRP A 134 17.35 -7.74 -10.50
N CYS A 135 18.20 -6.76 -10.80
CA CYS A 135 19.18 -6.89 -11.90
C CYS A 135 20.18 -8.00 -11.62
N ARG A 136 20.74 -8.05 -10.41
CA ARG A 136 21.73 -9.07 -10.00
C ARG A 136 21.15 -10.48 -10.05
N LYS A 137 19.87 -10.66 -9.69
CA LYS A 137 19.15 -11.93 -9.72
C LYS A 137 18.59 -12.31 -11.09
N GLY A 138 18.77 -11.44 -12.10
CA GLY A 138 18.29 -11.69 -13.46
C GLY A 138 16.79 -11.46 -13.66
N HIS A 139 16.08 -10.88 -12.67
CA HIS A 139 14.66 -10.54 -12.83
C HIS A 139 14.46 -9.36 -13.80
N ILE A 140 15.43 -8.43 -13.85
CA ILE A 140 15.48 -7.33 -14.83
C ILE A 140 16.78 -7.47 -15.61
N LYS A 141 16.68 -7.48 -16.94
CA LYS A 141 17.84 -7.43 -17.80
C LYS A 141 18.42 -6.01 -17.81
N ALA A 142 19.69 -5.89 -17.55
CA ALA A 142 20.42 -4.62 -17.51
C ALA A 142 21.84 -4.79 -18.04
N PHE A 143 22.43 -3.71 -18.50
CA PHE A 143 23.86 -3.67 -18.82
C PHE A 143 24.57 -2.68 -17.88
N LYS A 144 25.84 -2.94 -17.60
CA LYS A 144 26.66 -2.08 -16.75
C LYS A 144 27.44 -1.07 -17.61
N ARG A 145 27.37 0.19 -17.20
CA ARG A 145 28.23 1.25 -17.72
C ARG A 145 28.67 2.13 -16.55
N ASN A 146 29.96 2.40 -16.40
CA ASN A 146 30.51 3.17 -15.29
C ASN A 146 30.03 2.66 -13.90
N ASN A 147 30.06 1.36 -13.71
CA ASN A 147 29.64 0.68 -12.49
C ASN A 147 28.13 0.86 -12.11
N MET A 148 27.34 1.44 -12.97
CA MET A 148 25.89 1.62 -12.80
C MET A 148 25.09 0.69 -13.73
N ASN A 149 23.97 0.20 -13.25
CA ASN A 149 23.04 -0.55 -14.07
C ASN A 149 22.23 0.42 -14.95
N HIS A 150 22.22 0.15 -16.25
CA HIS A 150 21.39 0.78 -17.25
C HIS A 150 20.38 -0.23 -17.75
N ILE A 151 19.12 0.11 -17.68
CA ILE A 151 17.99 -0.80 -17.92
C ILE A 151 17.22 -0.26 -19.13
N PRO A 152 17.23 -0.99 -20.26
CA PRO A 152 16.37 -0.68 -21.38
C PRO A 152 14.89 -0.69 -20.96
N LYS A 153 14.13 0.30 -21.39
CA LYS A 153 12.70 0.45 -21.06
C LYS A 153 11.89 -0.81 -21.40
N VAL A 154 12.21 -1.49 -22.48
CA VAL A 154 11.58 -2.75 -22.88
C VAL A 154 11.72 -3.83 -21.80
N TYR A 155 12.88 -3.95 -21.17
CA TYR A 155 13.10 -4.93 -20.10
C TYR A 155 12.44 -4.54 -18.79
N LEU A 156 12.28 -3.24 -18.53
CA LEU A 156 11.46 -2.77 -17.40
C LEU A 156 9.99 -3.12 -17.62
N ILE A 157 9.47 -2.97 -18.82
CA ILE A 157 8.09 -3.34 -19.19
C ILE A 157 7.90 -4.85 -19.05
N GLU A 158 8.83 -5.66 -19.58
CA GLU A 158 8.80 -7.13 -19.41
C GLU A 158 8.79 -7.52 -17.93
N PHE A 159 9.62 -6.88 -17.12
CA PHE A 159 9.66 -7.10 -15.69
C PHE A 159 8.32 -6.77 -15.02
N CYS A 160 7.70 -5.63 -15.34
CA CYS A 160 6.40 -5.25 -14.80
C CYS A 160 5.28 -6.22 -15.19
N CYS A 161 5.39 -6.90 -16.34
CA CYS A 161 4.48 -7.96 -16.75
C CYS A 161 4.78 -9.31 -16.10
N SER A 162 5.95 -9.50 -15.49
CA SER A 162 6.40 -10.80 -14.97
C SER A 162 5.58 -11.26 -13.76
N LYS A 163 5.49 -12.60 -13.58
CA LYS A 163 4.91 -13.20 -12.38
C LYS A 163 5.59 -12.68 -11.11
N TYR A 164 6.92 -12.56 -11.14
CA TYR A 164 7.69 -12.09 -10.00
C TYR A 164 7.23 -10.70 -9.54
N PHE A 165 7.16 -9.73 -10.46
CA PHE A 165 6.73 -8.37 -10.13
C PHE A 165 5.31 -8.36 -9.57
N ARG A 166 4.36 -9.02 -10.23
CA ARG A 166 2.95 -9.08 -9.79
C ARG A 166 2.79 -9.64 -8.37
N THR A 167 3.64 -10.60 -7.97
CA THR A 167 3.55 -11.30 -6.68
C THR A 167 4.41 -10.70 -5.57
N ILE A 168 5.12 -9.58 -5.81
CA ILE A 168 5.87 -8.88 -4.75
C ILE A 168 4.94 -8.60 -3.57
N THR A 169 5.34 -9.03 -2.36
CA THR A 169 4.52 -8.89 -1.16
C THR A 169 4.37 -7.45 -0.71
N ARG A 170 5.49 -6.70 -0.64
CA ARG A 170 5.49 -5.28 -0.28
C ARG A 170 5.54 -4.43 -1.54
N LYS A 171 4.38 -4.03 -2.03
CA LYS A 171 4.25 -3.19 -3.22
C LYS A 171 4.45 -1.71 -2.90
N SER A 172 5.10 -0.98 -3.81
CA SER A 172 5.14 0.49 -3.77
C SER A 172 3.75 1.08 -4.04
N ASP A 173 3.53 2.34 -3.66
CA ASP A 173 2.27 3.04 -3.96
C ASP A 173 2.00 3.12 -5.48
N TRP A 174 3.05 3.31 -6.29
CA TRP A 174 2.96 3.29 -7.75
C TRP A 174 2.51 1.91 -8.26
N HIS A 175 3.13 0.83 -7.74
CA HIS A 175 2.79 -0.53 -8.15
C HIS A 175 1.32 -0.87 -7.82
N ILE A 176 0.84 -0.49 -6.62
CA ILE A 176 -0.56 -0.68 -6.24
C ILE A 176 -1.49 0.05 -7.19
N ARG A 177 -1.21 1.34 -7.47
CA ARG A 177 -2.00 2.14 -8.41
C ARG A 177 -2.02 1.55 -9.80
N ALA A 178 -0.86 1.18 -10.34
CA ALA A 178 -0.78 0.58 -11.67
C ALA A 178 -1.64 -0.68 -11.80
N LEU A 179 -1.64 -1.55 -10.77
CA LEU A 179 -2.48 -2.75 -10.76
C LEU A 179 -3.98 -2.43 -10.61
N GLN A 180 -4.35 -1.37 -9.89
CA GLN A 180 -5.75 -0.95 -9.70
C GLN A 180 -6.31 -0.24 -10.94
N GLU A 181 -5.48 0.50 -11.65
CA GLU A 181 -5.87 1.25 -12.86
C GLU A 181 -5.95 0.36 -14.10
N PHE A 182 -5.19 -0.72 -14.17
CA PHE A 182 -5.12 -1.60 -15.32
C PHE A 182 -6.48 -2.15 -15.79
N PRO A 183 -7.38 -2.69 -14.91
CA PRO A 183 -8.70 -3.15 -15.35
C PRO A 183 -9.56 -2.02 -15.93
N ARG A 184 -9.46 -0.81 -15.36
CA ARG A 184 -10.17 0.37 -15.84
C ARG A 184 -9.66 0.81 -17.21
N TRP A 185 -8.34 0.79 -17.40
CA TRP A 185 -7.68 1.08 -18.67
C TRP A 185 -8.15 0.09 -19.76
N GLN A 186 -8.23 -1.21 -19.44
CA GLN A 186 -8.76 -2.23 -20.37
C GLN A 186 -10.19 -1.92 -20.83
N VAL A 187 -11.06 -1.53 -19.89
CA VAL A 187 -12.46 -1.17 -20.22
C VAL A 187 -12.51 0.05 -21.15
N ILE A 188 -11.74 1.09 -20.85
CA ILE A 188 -11.69 2.31 -21.67
C ILE A 188 -11.20 2.02 -23.09
N ARG A 189 -10.29 1.07 -23.26
CA ARG A 189 -9.71 0.66 -24.55
C ARG A 189 -10.55 -0.40 -25.29
N GLY A 190 -11.67 -0.85 -24.72
CA GLY A 190 -12.49 -1.91 -25.29
C GLY A 190 -11.80 -3.30 -25.31
N LEU A 191 -10.73 -3.45 -24.56
CA LEU A 191 -9.96 -4.70 -24.44
C LEU A 191 -10.58 -5.57 -23.35
N LYS A 192 -11.75 -6.17 -23.63
CA LYS A 192 -12.38 -7.11 -22.70
C LYS A 192 -11.56 -8.39 -22.60
N THR A 193 -11.17 -8.78 -21.39
CA THR A 193 -10.79 -10.16 -21.10
C THR A 193 -11.98 -11.05 -21.45
N LYS A 194 -11.80 -11.97 -22.39
CA LYS A 194 -12.77 -13.10 -22.52
C LYS A 194 -12.65 -13.89 -21.24
N GLU A 195 -13.73 -13.94 -20.48
CA GLU A 195 -13.91 -14.87 -19.37
C GLU A 195 -13.83 -16.33 -19.87
#